data_6515acf759ebae7ceebe8a202212021e
#
_entry.id   6515acf759ebae7ceebe8a202212021e
#
_cell.length_a   1.000
_cell.length_b   1.000
_cell.length_c   1.000
_cell.angle_alpha   90.00
_cell.angle_beta   90.00
_cell.angle_gamma   90.00
#
_symmetry.space_group_name_H-M   'P 1'
#
loop_
_entity.id
_entity.type
_entity.pdbx_description
1 polymer ?
#
loop_
_entity_poly.entity_id
_entity_poly.type
_entity_poly.pdbx_seq_one_letter_code
_entity_poly.pdbx_strand_id
1 'polypeptide(L)'
;MEYAILFAALLAGATVMFLKGLWDQHRAQKWNREQLRKSFGKAGRTEYADGELNGIVRYFEKHPKDFQIDDITWNDLNLDEIFLRMNSTCSSAGQEYLYAMLRSPSFEEKELQEREKLLEFLEQDEETRVRMQEIFFKIGRTGKYSLYDYMDFLDVLGERKNGKHLLVDLLFFLTIAAAFVSPPLGLCGVSIVMCFNITTYLKEKKQIEPYLTSFHYIFRLIRGAEELSGIHAQQLEGRLSKVRKLLPQFGKLNRSASLGMRTSSGDPMGIVADYINMMLHLDIIGFNIMLHAVREQTENIDRLVTIVGELDALIAAAGFRHSLPAWCVPKLTAAETVADGAAHGAVESSGQHFEALSLQLEQLYHPLLADPVKNDIETTNGVLLTGSNASGKSTFLKAVALNMILAQTIHTCCADHCQSSYWRVMTSMALRDDLGSGESYYIVEIRSLKRILDAAQSPGAPVLCFVDEVLRGTNTVERIAASTQILKSLHLSLIHI
;
A
#
# COMPACT_ATOMS: atom_id res chain seq x y z
N MET A 1 50.71 -1.75 37.30
CA MET A 1 51.12 -1.47 35.93
C MET A 1 50.42 -2.41 34.93
N GLU A 2 50.38 -3.71 35.18
CA GLU A 2 49.75 -4.72 34.30
C GLU A 2 48.23 -4.49 34.05
N TYR A 3 47.46 -4.16 35.08
CA TYR A 3 46.02 -3.86 34.90
C TYR A 3 45.76 -2.59 34.08
N ALA A 4 46.64 -1.58 34.16
CA ALA A 4 46.50 -0.39 33.32
C ALA A 4 46.81 -0.66 31.86
N ILE A 5 47.79 -1.55 31.57
CA ILE A 5 48.10 -2.00 30.20
C ILE A 5 46.95 -2.84 29.64
N LEU A 6 46.37 -3.75 30.44
CA LEU A 6 45.22 -4.56 30.03
C LEU A 6 44.00 -3.70 29.74
N PHE A 7 43.71 -2.70 30.61
CA PHE A 7 42.61 -1.76 30.40
C PHE A 7 42.81 -0.91 29.15
N ALA A 8 44.01 -0.40 28.93
CA ALA A 8 44.36 0.35 27.72
C ALA A 8 44.22 -0.52 26.44
N ALA A 9 44.63 -1.79 26.47
CA ALA A 9 44.46 -2.72 25.35
C ALA A 9 42.99 -3.01 25.05
N LEU A 10 42.16 -3.20 26.09
CA LEU A 10 40.70 -3.39 25.94
C LEU A 10 40.03 -2.14 25.36
N LEU A 11 40.41 -0.95 25.85
CA LEU A 11 39.88 0.32 25.34
C LEU A 11 40.27 0.56 23.87
N ALA A 12 41.52 0.27 23.51
CA ALA A 12 41.99 0.34 22.11
C ALA A 12 41.25 -0.66 21.22
N GLY A 13 41.04 -1.89 21.69
CA GLY A 13 40.24 -2.90 20.97
C GLY A 13 38.81 -2.46 20.75
N ALA A 14 38.14 -1.95 21.80
CA ALA A 14 36.79 -1.41 21.69
C ALA A 14 36.70 -0.22 20.73
N THR A 15 37.70 0.67 20.76
CA THR A 15 37.75 1.84 19.84
C THR A 15 37.92 1.39 18.38
N VAL A 16 38.78 0.41 18.11
CA VAL A 16 38.98 -0.15 16.77
C VAL A 16 37.69 -0.84 16.28
N MET A 17 37.03 -1.62 17.14
CA MET A 17 35.74 -2.24 16.79
C MET A 17 34.65 -1.21 16.51
N PHE A 18 34.59 -0.14 17.29
CA PHE A 18 33.65 0.97 17.08
C PHE A 18 33.92 1.69 15.75
N LEU A 19 35.16 2.05 15.47
CA LEU A 19 35.56 2.70 14.21
C LEU A 19 35.28 1.78 13.00
N LYS A 20 35.57 0.48 13.13
CA LYS A 20 35.23 -0.49 12.09
C LYS A 20 33.72 -0.57 11.87
N GLY A 21 32.92 -0.61 12.93
CA GLY A 21 31.46 -0.58 12.84
C GLY A 21 30.94 0.67 12.10
N LEU A 22 31.48 1.84 12.39
CA LEU A 22 31.12 3.09 11.69
C LEU A 22 31.53 3.03 10.21
N TRP A 23 32.70 2.49 9.90
CA TRP A 23 33.18 2.35 8.52
C TRP A 23 32.33 1.35 7.72
N ASP A 24 32.02 0.19 8.32
CA ASP A 24 31.15 -0.83 7.70
C ASP A 24 29.73 -0.28 7.47
N GLN A 25 29.19 0.49 8.42
CA GLN A 25 27.88 1.15 8.28
C GLN A 25 27.90 2.19 7.14
N HIS A 26 28.95 3.02 7.06
CA HIS A 26 29.08 3.99 5.98
C HIS A 26 29.22 3.32 4.60
N ARG A 27 29.98 2.23 4.53
CA ARG A 27 30.13 1.44 3.32
C ARG A 27 28.81 0.78 2.87
N ALA A 28 28.05 0.23 3.83
CA ALA A 28 26.73 -0.35 3.57
C ALA A 28 25.74 0.70 3.07
N GLN A 29 25.72 1.90 3.68
CA GLN A 29 24.88 3.01 3.20
C GLN A 29 25.23 3.41 1.77
N LYS A 30 26.52 3.58 1.45
CA LYS A 30 26.95 3.93 0.11
C LYS A 30 26.56 2.85 -0.91
N TRP A 31 26.72 1.58 -0.56
CA TRP A 31 26.34 0.46 -1.41
C TRP A 31 24.81 0.44 -1.63
N ASN A 32 24.00 0.59 -0.59
CA ASN A 32 22.55 0.66 -0.71
C ASN A 32 22.11 1.81 -1.61
N ARG A 33 22.72 2.99 -1.47
CA ARG A 33 22.45 4.15 -2.31
C ARG A 33 22.74 3.88 -3.80
N GLU A 34 23.83 3.23 -4.11
CA GLU A 34 24.17 2.81 -5.47
C GLU A 34 23.18 1.77 -6.01
N GLN A 35 22.71 0.84 -5.17
CA GLN A 35 21.68 -0.13 -5.58
C GLN A 35 20.34 0.56 -5.88
N LEU A 36 19.89 1.49 -5.04
CA LEU A 36 18.66 2.27 -5.27
C LEU A 36 18.74 3.06 -6.59
N ARG A 37 19.88 3.67 -6.90
CA ARG A 37 20.09 4.35 -8.20
C ARG A 37 19.97 3.38 -9.38
N LYS A 38 20.61 2.22 -9.29
CA LYS A 38 20.64 1.23 -10.36
C LYS A 38 19.35 0.46 -10.54
N SER A 39 18.49 0.41 -9.51
CA SER A 39 17.20 -0.29 -9.56
C SER A 39 16.08 0.54 -10.16
N PHE A 40 16.22 1.87 -10.25
CA PHE A 40 15.21 2.73 -10.85
C PHE A 40 15.01 2.40 -12.33
N GLY A 41 13.76 2.29 -12.75
CA GLY A 41 13.41 1.89 -14.12
C GLY A 41 13.58 0.41 -14.44
N LYS A 42 13.91 -0.43 -13.45
CA LYS A 42 13.89 -1.88 -13.61
C LYS A 42 12.53 -2.44 -13.19
N ALA A 43 12.25 -3.67 -13.63
CA ALA A 43 11.06 -4.38 -13.17
C ALA A 43 10.99 -4.39 -11.64
N GLY A 44 9.78 -4.38 -11.11
CA GLY A 44 9.52 -4.44 -9.67
C GLY A 44 10.17 -5.65 -8.99
N ARG A 45 10.00 -5.76 -7.70
CA ARG A 45 10.53 -6.89 -6.92
C ARG A 45 10.02 -8.21 -7.46
N THR A 46 10.93 -9.17 -7.60
CA THR A 46 10.60 -10.55 -7.99
C THR A 46 10.44 -11.48 -6.80
N GLU A 47 11.03 -11.12 -5.64
CA GLU A 47 11.01 -11.92 -4.42
C GLU A 47 10.20 -11.23 -3.33
N TYR A 48 9.22 -11.95 -2.81
CA TYR A 48 8.35 -11.53 -1.71
C TYR A 48 8.48 -12.54 -0.58
N ALA A 49 8.49 -12.06 0.66
CA ALA A 49 8.45 -12.93 1.82
C ALA A 49 7.10 -13.68 1.87
N ASP A 50 7.10 -14.88 2.44
CA ASP A 50 5.90 -15.70 2.53
C ASP A 50 4.76 -14.96 3.25
N GLY A 51 3.63 -14.79 2.54
CA GLY A 51 2.47 -14.04 3.01
C GLY A 51 2.60 -12.51 3.02
N GLU A 52 3.69 -11.93 2.51
CA GLU A 52 3.88 -10.46 2.48
C GLU A 52 2.75 -9.73 1.73
N LEU A 53 2.22 -10.34 0.68
CA LEU A 53 1.15 -9.75 -0.11
C LEU A 53 -0.25 -9.89 0.51
N ASN A 54 -0.42 -10.70 1.56
CA ASN A 54 -1.75 -10.92 2.16
C ASN A 54 -2.35 -9.65 2.79
N GLY A 55 -1.52 -8.74 3.29
CA GLY A 55 -1.95 -7.47 3.90
C GLY A 55 -2.15 -6.32 2.92
N ILE A 56 -1.80 -6.50 1.65
CA ILE A 56 -1.74 -5.41 0.64
C ILE A 56 -3.07 -4.73 0.40
N VAL A 57 -4.18 -5.46 0.54
CA VAL A 57 -5.53 -4.96 0.29
C VAL A 57 -6.08 -4.09 1.42
N ARG A 58 -5.45 -4.12 2.60
CA ARG A 58 -6.04 -3.51 3.81
C ARG A 58 -6.17 -1.99 3.74
N TYR A 59 -5.16 -1.30 3.19
CA TYR A 59 -5.29 0.15 2.97
C TYR A 59 -6.46 0.46 2.03
N PHE A 60 -6.59 -0.29 0.93
CA PHE A 60 -7.68 -0.14 -0.04
C PHE A 60 -9.07 -0.34 0.61
N GLU A 61 -9.24 -1.39 1.43
CA GLU A 61 -10.48 -1.68 2.15
C GLU A 61 -10.85 -0.57 3.16
N LYS A 62 -9.85 0.04 3.80
CA LYS A 62 -10.06 1.11 4.80
C LYS A 62 -10.35 2.48 4.16
N HIS A 63 -10.01 2.68 2.89
CA HIS A 63 -10.17 3.94 2.17
C HIS A 63 -11.10 3.78 0.95
N PRO A 64 -12.40 3.48 1.16
CA PRO A 64 -13.34 3.36 0.05
C PRO A 64 -13.50 4.70 -0.67
N LYS A 65 -13.64 4.63 -2.00
CA LYS A 65 -13.95 5.76 -2.89
C LYS A 65 -15.25 5.47 -3.64
N ASP A 66 -15.86 6.50 -4.22
CA ASP A 66 -17.13 6.39 -4.96
C ASP A 66 -17.06 5.36 -6.10
N PHE A 67 -15.93 5.30 -6.78
CA PHE A 67 -15.63 4.26 -7.75
C PHE A 67 -14.26 3.64 -7.48
N GLN A 68 -14.23 2.32 -7.50
CA GLN A 68 -13.02 1.52 -7.39
C GLN A 68 -13.09 0.35 -8.38
N ILE A 69 -11.95 -0.02 -8.93
CA ILE A 69 -11.84 -1.19 -9.82
C ILE A 69 -12.19 -2.44 -8.99
N ASP A 70 -13.22 -3.15 -9.40
CA ASP A 70 -13.67 -4.37 -8.74
C ASP A 70 -12.79 -5.59 -9.07
N ASP A 71 -13.01 -6.69 -8.34
CA ASP A 71 -12.17 -7.88 -8.47
C ASP A 71 -12.32 -8.58 -9.84
N ILE A 72 -13.50 -8.47 -10.48
CA ILE A 72 -13.71 -9.05 -11.80
C ILE A 72 -12.84 -8.30 -12.81
N THR A 73 -12.94 -6.98 -12.86
CA THR A 73 -12.13 -6.14 -13.75
C THR A 73 -10.64 -6.27 -13.46
N TRP A 74 -10.26 -6.32 -12.19
CA TRP A 74 -8.87 -6.51 -11.76
C TRP A 74 -8.28 -7.83 -12.28
N ASN A 75 -9.02 -8.93 -12.11
CA ASN A 75 -8.60 -10.26 -12.54
C ASN A 75 -8.61 -10.41 -14.07
N ASP A 76 -9.64 -9.90 -14.74
CA ASP A 76 -9.75 -9.96 -16.20
C ASP A 76 -8.55 -9.28 -16.89
N LEU A 77 -8.07 -8.19 -16.34
CA LEU A 77 -6.96 -7.40 -16.88
C LEU A 77 -5.58 -7.83 -16.37
N ASN A 78 -5.50 -8.87 -15.52
CA ASN A 78 -4.25 -9.32 -14.88
C ASN A 78 -3.51 -8.16 -14.16
N LEU A 79 -4.26 -7.30 -13.45
CA LEU A 79 -3.68 -6.13 -12.78
C LEU A 79 -2.71 -6.50 -11.65
N ASP A 80 -2.77 -7.72 -11.11
CA ASP A 80 -1.75 -8.24 -10.19
C ASP A 80 -0.35 -8.24 -10.85
N GLU A 81 -0.24 -8.65 -12.11
CA GLU A 81 1.05 -8.66 -12.81
C GLU A 81 1.54 -7.23 -13.09
N ILE A 82 0.65 -6.30 -13.39
CA ILE A 82 0.98 -4.86 -13.53
C ILE A 82 1.46 -4.30 -12.20
N PHE A 83 0.73 -4.58 -11.12
CA PHE A 83 1.13 -4.19 -9.77
C PHE A 83 2.51 -4.74 -9.42
N LEU A 84 2.76 -6.04 -9.60
CA LEU A 84 4.04 -6.68 -9.30
C LEU A 84 5.19 -6.07 -10.13
N ARG A 85 4.94 -5.80 -11.42
CA ARG A 85 5.93 -5.15 -12.31
C ARG A 85 6.26 -3.72 -11.85
N MET A 86 5.26 -3.00 -11.34
CA MET A 86 5.41 -1.62 -10.85
C MET A 86 6.00 -1.55 -9.44
N ASN A 87 5.75 -2.55 -8.60
CA ASN A 87 6.05 -2.52 -7.17
C ASN A 87 7.55 -2.55 -6.87
N SER A 88 8.18 -1.39 -6.98
CA SER A 88 9.54 -1.12 -6.51
C SER A 88 9.56 -0.33 -5.19
N THR A 89 8.43 -0.27 -4.47
CA THR A 89 8.30 0.43 -3.21
C THR A 89 9.23 -0.11 -2.14
N CYS A 90 9.71 0.73 -1.25
CA CYS A 90 10.63 0.37 -0.18
C CYS A 90 9.94 0.07 1.16
N SER A 91 8.67 0.48 1.33
CA SER A 91 7.90 0.34 2.57
C SER A 91 6.58 -0.40 2.37
N SER A 92 6.01 -0.96 3.45
CA SER A 92 4.65 -1.52 3.41
C SER A 92 3.61 -0.46 3.11
N ALA A 93 3.75 0.76 3.67
CA ALA A 93 2.84 1.86 3.37
C ALA A 93 2.82 2.18 1.87
N GLY A 94 4.01 2.21 1.21
CA GLY A 94 4.12 2.43 -0.24
C GLY A 94 3.46 1.32 -1.05
N GLN A 95 3.68 0.07 -0.67
CA GLN A 95 3.11 -1.09 -1.34
C GLN A 95 1.58 -1.12 -1.27
N GLU A 96 1.02 -0.91 -0.09
CA GLU A 96 -0.42 -0.89 0.13
C GLU A 96 -1.08 0.30 -0.57
N TYR A 97 -0.43 1.48 -0.53
CA TYR A 97 -0.92 2.67 -1.24
C TYR A 97 -0.86 2.49 -2.77
N LEU A 98 0.21 1.90 -3.31
CA LEU A 98 0.34 1.61 -4.75
C LEU A 98 -0.81 0.71 -5.23
N TYR A 99 -1.12 -0.36 -4.48
CA TYR A 99 -2.26 -1.23 -4.79
C TYR A 99 -3.58 -0.44 -4.80
N ALA A 100 -3.83 0.35 -3.76
CA ALA A 100 -5.03 1.18 -3.66
C ALA A 100 -5.10 2.25 -4.76
N MET A 101 -3.97 2.86 -5.14
CA MET A 101 -3.88 3.83 -6.23
C MET A 101 -4.28 3.22 -7.57
N LEU A 102 -3.81 2.01 -7.89
CA LEU A 102 -4.18 1.31 -9.11
C LEU A 102 -5.66 0.88 -9.13
N ARG A 103 -6.23 0.62 -7.95
CA ARG A 103 -7.65 0.27 -7.77
C ARG A 103 -8.58 1.50 -7.77
N SER A 104 -8.06 2.70 -7.64
CA SER A 104 -8.86 3.93 -7.43
C SER A 104 -8.53 4.99 -8.48
N PRO A 105 -9.09 4.87 -9.70
CA PRO A 105 -8.93 5.89 -10.73
C PRO A 105 -9.41 7.25 -10.24
N SER A 106 -8.71 8.32 -10.64
CA SER A 106 -9.13 9.69 -10.39
C SER A 106 -9.93 10.23 -11.57
N PHE A 107 -10.97 11.00 -11.27
CA PHE A 107 -11.82 11.70 -12.23
C PHE A 107 -11.61 13.22 -12.16
N GLU A 108 -10.58 13.66 -11.43
CA GLU A 108 -10.26 15.08 -11.24
C GLU A 108 -8.96 15.44 -11.97
N GLU A 109 -9.06 16.34 -12.93
CA GLU A 109 -7.91 16.83 -13.69
C GLU A 109 -6.82 17.40 -12.79
N LYS A 110 -7.21 18.16 -11.77
CA LYS A 110 -6.29 18.79 -10.83
C LYS A 110 -5.45 17.75 -10.07
N GLU A 111 -6.06 16.66 -9.60
CA GLU A 111 -5.35 15.58 -8.90
C GLU A 111 -4.32 14.92 -9.80
N LEU A 112 -4.71 14.63 -11.06
CA LEU A 112 -3.81 14.01 -12.04
C LEU A 112 -2.68 14.94 -12.46
N GLN A 113 -2.94 16.23 -12.64
CA GLN A 113 -1.91 17.23 -12.94
C GLN A 113 -0.93 17.42 -11.77
N GLU A 114 -1.41 17.42 -10.52
CA GLU A 114 -0.52 17.45 -9.34
C GLU A 114 0.34 16.19 -9.26
N ARG A 115 -0.23 15.03 -9.57
CA ARG A 115 0.48 13.75 -9.65
C ARG A 115 1.54 13.77 -10.74
N GLU A 116 1.21 14.28 -11.91
CA GLU A 116 2.17 14.42 -13.02
C GLU A 116 3.39 15.25 -12.64
N LYS A 117 3.19 16.42 -12.03
CA LYS A 117 4.30 17.26 -11.55
C LYS A 117 5.21 16.55 -10.57
N LEU A 118 4.65 15.68 -9.73
CA LEU A 118 5.45 14.88 -8.79
C LEU A 118 6.19 13.76 -9.51
N LEU A 119 5.57 13.09 -10.48
CA LEU A 119 6.21 12.04 -11.26
C LEU A 119 7.39 12.60 -12.06
N GLU A 120 7.18 13.72 -12.78
CA GLU A 120 8.25 14.41 -13.51
C GLU A 120 9.40 14.83 -12.59
N PHE A 121 9.09 15.41 -11.43
CA PHE A 121 10.10 15.79 -10.44
C PHE A 121 10.91 14.59 -9.96
N LEU A 122 10.23 13.46 -9.63
CA LEU A 122 10.88 12.25 -9.15
C LEU A 122 11.69 11.53 -10.24
N GLU A 123 11.35 11.70 -11.51
CA GLU A 123 12.16 11.22 -12.63
C GLU A 123 13.43 12.05 -12.81
N GLN A 124 13.35 13.37 -12.67
CA GLN A 124 14.43 14.31 -12.94
C GLN A 124 15.40 14.48 -11.78
N ASP A 125 14.91 14.58 -10.53
CA ASP A 125 15.75 14.79 -9.35
C ASP A 125 16.13 13.45 -8.68
N GLU A 126 17.17 12.82 -9.20
CA GLU A 126 17.73 11.55 -8.70
C GLU A 126 18.16 11.66 -7.24
N GLU A 127 18.77 12.78 -6.84
CA GLU A 127 19.34 12.93 -5.50
C GLU A 127 18.24 12.94 -4.42
N THR A 128 17.19 13.73 -4.65
CA THR A 128 16.02 13.77 -3.74
C THR A 128 15.28 12.44 -3.74
N ARG A 129 15.08 11.82 -4.91
CA ARG A 129 14.45 10.50 -5.05
C ARG A 129 15.19 9.44 -4.23
N VAL A 130 16.50 9.31 -4.43
CA VAL A 130 17.32 8.31 -3.70
C VAL A 130 17.31 8.57 -2.21
N ARG A 131 17.38 9.83 -1.77
CA ARG A 131 17.28 10.19 -0.35
C ARG A 131 15.93 9.76 0.24
N MET A 132 14.82 9.96 -0.47
CA MET A 132 13.51 9.49 -0.05
C MET A 132 13.43 7.98 0.02
N GLN A 133 13.96 7.27 -0.99
CA GLN A 133 14.02 5.81 -1.00
C GLN A 133 14.84 5.25 0.18
N GLU A 134 15.96 5.89 0.54
CA GLU A 134 16.75 5.52 1.74
C GLU A 134 15.90 5.62 3.02
N ILE A 135 15.09 6.66 3.14
CA ILE A 135 14.18 6.84 4.28
C ILE A 135 13.11 5.76 4.28
N PHE A 136 12.46 5.51 3.14
CA PHE A 136 11.43 4.46 3.02
C PHE A 136 12.00 3.05 3.27
N PHE A 137 13.22 2.80 2.84
CA PHE A 137 13.93 1.55 3.13
C PHE A 137 14.17 1.37 4.64
N LYS A 138 14.50 2.43 5.38
CA LYS A 138 14.62 2.39 6.84
C LYS A 138 13.26 2.17 7.53
N ILE A 139 12.17 2.74 7.01
CA ILE A 139 10.81 2.44 7.48
C ILE A 139 10.55 0.96 7.27
N GLY A 140 10.85 0.44 6.09
CA GLY A 140 10.83 -0.97 5.73
C GLY A 140 9.42 -1.56 5.74
N ARG A 141 9.34 -2.86 6.03
CA ARG A 141 8.10 -3.62 5.89
C ARG A 141 7.60 -4.16 7.23
N THR A 142 6.29 -4.37 7.32
CA THR A 142 5.62 -4.97 8.48
C THR A 142 5.70 -6.50 8.48
N GLY A 143 5.99 -7.12 7.33
CA GLY A 143 5.99 -8.57 7.14
C GLY A 143 4.64 -9.09 6.65
N LYS A 144 4.14 -10.17 7.26
CA LYS A 144 2.94 -10.90 6.81
C LYS A 144 1.63 -10.11 6.97
N TYR A 145 1.53 -9.25 7.97
CA TYR A 145 0.31 -8.52 8.32
C TYR A 145 0.48 -7.04 8.04
N SER A 146 -0.60 -6.38 7.59
CA SER A 146 -0.65 -4.93 7.46
C SER A 146 -0.65 -4.24 8.83
N LEU A 147 -0.24 -2.98 8.86
CA LEU A 147 -0.42 -2.14 10.04
C LEU A 147 -1.90 -2.05 10.44
N TYR A 148 -2.82 -2.05 9.49
CA TYR A 148 -4.28 -2.00 9.72
C TYR A 148 -4.80 -3.25 10.41
N ASP A 149 -4.28 -4.44 10.09
CA ASP A 149 -4.64 -5.67 10.81
C ASP A 149 -4.35 -5.53 12.30
N TYR A 150 -3.19 -4.98 12.64
CA TYR A 150 -2.81 -4.77 14.03
C TYR A 150 -3.64 -3.68 14.70
N MET A 151 -3.97 -2.60 13.98
CA MET A 151 -4.82 -1.53 14.50
C MET A 151 -6.23 -2.04 14.82
N ASP A 152 -6.80 -2.88 13.96
CA ASP A 152 -8.11 -3.51 14.20
C ASP A 152 -8.09 -4.43 15.42
N PHE A 153 -6.98 -5.12 15.68
CA PHE A 153 -6.83 -5.99 16.86
C PHE A 153 -6.45 -5.27 18.15
N LEU A 154 -6.10 -3.97 18.12
CA LEU A 154 -5.76 -3.22 19.34
C LEU A 154 -6.91 -3.23 20.35
N ASP A 155 -8.16 -3.18 19.89
CA ASP A 155 -9.34 -3.18 20.75
C ASP A 155 -9.53 -4.53 21.46
N VAL A 156 -9.11 -5.64 20.84
CA VAL A 156 -9.17 -6.99 21.43
C VAL A 156 -8.28 -7.12 22.66
N LEU A 157 -7.18 -6.34 22.72
CA LEU A 157 -6.27 -6.34 23.88
C LEU A 157 -6.89 -5.73 25.14
N GLY A 158 -8.07 -5.09 25.04
CA GLY A 158 -8.74 -4.45 26.17
C GLY A 158 -7.95 -3.31 26.81
N GLU A 159 -8.45 -2.82 27.95
CA GLU A 159 -7.71 -1.83 28.77
C GLU A 159 -6.61 -2.52 29.57
N ARG A 160 -5.36 -2.14 29.32
CA ARG A 160 -4.20 -2.61 30.06
C ARG A 160 -3.73 -1.54 31.05
N LYS A 161 -3.69 -1.89 32.34
CA LYS A 161 -3.31 -0.96 33.43
C LYS A 161 -1.98 -1.36 34.04
N ASN A 162 -1.08 -0.39 34.17
CA ASN A 162 0.26 -0.60 34.73
C ASN A 162 0.26 -0.79 36.26
N GLY A 163 -0.87 -0.52 36.96
CA GLY A 163 -0.92 -0.56 38.41
C GLY A 163 -0.47 -1.88 39.04
N LYS A 164 -0.80 -3.02 38.41
CA LYS A 164 -0.37 -4.36 38.87
C LYS A 164 1.14 -4.51 38.79
N HIS A 165 1.76 -4.10 37.69
CA HIS A 165 3.20 -4.21 37.47
C HIS A 165 3.96 -3.30 38.44
N LEU A 166 3.53 -2.05 38.57
CA LEU A 166 4.13 -1.10 39.51
C LEU A 166 4.02 -1.55 40.97
N LEU A 167 2.90 -2.18 41.35
CA LEU A 167 2.73 -2.71 42.70
C LEU A 167 3.72 -3.87 42.98
N VAL A 168 3.89 -4.77 42.02
CA VAL A 168 4.79 -5.92 42.16
C VAL A 168 6.26 -5.46 42.13
N ASP A 169 6.60 -4.45 41.34
CA ASP A 169 7.92 -3.81 41.33
C ASP A 169 8.21 -3.12 42.68
N LEU A 170 7.23 -2.41 43.24
CA LEU A 170 7.35 -1.83 44.56
C LEU A 170 7.60 -2.91 45.64
N LEU A 171 6.85 -4.02 45.57
CA LEU A 171 7.01 -5.16 46.48
C LEU A 171 8.42 -5.77 46.34
N PHE A 172 8.94 -5.89 45.12
CA PHE A 172 10.30 -6.35 44.86
C PHE A 172 11.36 -5.49 45.57
N PHE A 173 11.27 -4.16 45.44
CA PHE A 173 12.18 -3.24 46.12
C PHE A 173 12.03 -3.25 47.65
N LEU A 174 10.80 -3.46 48.15
CA LEU A 174 10.55 -3.60 49.59
C LEU A 174 11.20 -4.88 50.16
N THR A 175 11.17 -6.01 49.40
CA THR A 175 11.83 -7.26 49.85
C THR A 175 13.35 -7.13 49.85
N ILE A 176 13.93 -6.36 48.90
CA ILE A 176 15.37 -6.05 48.91
C ILE A 176 15.71 -5.20 50.13
N ALA A 177 14.92 -4.16 50.43
CA ALA A 177 15.13 -3.37 51.64
C ALA A 177 15.02 -4.17 52.94
N ALA A 178 14.06 -5.10 53.02
CA ALA A 178 13.91 -6.00 54.15
C ALA A 178 15.11 -6.94 54.34
N ALA A 179 15.86 -7.26 53.28
CA ALA A 179 17.08 -8.11 53.38
C ALA A 179 18.22 -7.39 54.14
N PHE A 180 18.24 -6.05 54.18
CA PHE A 180 19.20 -5.28 55.00
C PHE A 180 18.86 -5.28 56.49
N VAL A 181 17.56 -5.50 56.82
CA VAL A 181 17.10 -5.57 58.20
C VAL A 181 17.14 -7.00 58.76
N SER A 182 16.68 -7.95 57.95
CA SER A 182 16.65 -9.38 58.27
C SER A 182 17.02 -10.21 57.04
N PRO A 183 18.31 -10.56 56.84
CA PRO A 183 18.79 -11.23 55.63
C PRO A 183 18.00 -12.51 55.26
N PRO A 184 17.65 -13.46 56.19
CA PRO A 184 16.94 -14.65 55.82
C PRO A 184 15.53 -14.37 55.29
N LEU A 185 14.77 -13.49 55.92
CA LEU A 185 13.42 -13.13 55.51
C LEU A 185 13.43 -12.30 54.20
N GLY A 186 14.37 -11.39 54.06
CA GLY A 186 14.50 -10.60 52.84
C GLY A 186 14.88 -11.46 51.62
N LEU A 187 15.84 -12.37 51.75
CA LEU A 187 16.26 -13.26 50.69
C LEU A 187 15.12 -14.22 50.25
N CYS A 188 14.37 -14.75 51.24
CA CYS A 188 13.18 -15.56 50.93
C CYS A 188 12.12 -14.75 50.18
N GLY A 189 11.86 -13.52 50.65
CA GLY A 189 10.93 -12.58 49.98
C GLY A 189 11.34 -12.24 48.55
N VAL A 190 12.62 -11.89 48.34
CA VAL A 190 13.17 -11.58 46.99
C VAL A 190 12.99 -12.82 46.10
N SER A 191 13.29 -14.04 46.56
CA SER A 191 13.16 -15.25 45.74
C SER A 191 11.71 -15.49 45.31
N ILE A 192 10.74 -15.33 46.23
CA ILE A 192 9.32 -15.51 45.93
C ILE A 192 8.83 -14.48 44.94
N VAL A 193 9.11 -13.17 45.17
CA VAL A 193 8.67 -12.11 44.29
C VAL A 193 9.34 -12.23 42.92
N MET A 194 10.61 -12.61 42.85
CA MET A 194 11.34 -12.85 41.62
C MET A 194 10.70 -13.97 40.78
N CYS A 195 10.36 -15.11 41.40
CA CYS A 195 9.65 -16.22 40.71
C CYS A 195 8.29 -15.75 40.19
N PHE A 196 7.57 -14.96 40.98
CA PHE A 196 6.28 -14.41 40.57
C PHE A 196 6.43 -13.42 39.37
N ASN A 197 7.43 -12.56 39.43
CA ASN A 197 7.72 -11.59 38.33
C ASN A 197 8.05 -12.34 37.04
N ILE A 198 8.95 -13.34 37.11
CA ILE A 198 9.35 -14.09 35.91
C ILE A 198 8.13 -14.80 35.29
N THR A 199 7.33 -15.49 36.09
CA THR A 199 6.15 -16.22 35.58
C THR A 199 5.11 -15.28 34.98
N THR A 200 4.85 -14.15 35.63
CA THR A 200 3.91 -13.13 35.16
C THR A 200 4.43 -12.47 33.87
N TYR A 201 5.70 -12.12 33.85
CA TYR A 201 6.35 -11.54 32.68
C TYR A 201 6.25 -12.45 31.44
N LEU A 202 6.64 -13.71 31.56
CA LEU A 202 6.60 -14.66 30.44
C LEU A 202 5.18 -14.84 29.89
N LYS A 203 4.19 -14.88 30.78
CA LYS A 203 2.78 -14.99 30.38
C LYS A 203 2.30 -13.76 29.62
N GLU A 204 2.58 -12.56 30.13
CA GLU A 204 2.19 -11.29 29.53
C GLU A 204 2.94 -11.03 28.22
N LYS A 205 4.26 -11.29 28.20
CA LYS A 205 5.12 -11.10 27.03
C LYS A 205 4.62 -11.91 25.82
N LYS A 206 4.24 -13.17 26.05
CA LYS A 206 3.68 -14.04 25.00
C LYS A 206 2.42 -13.44 24.35
N GLN A 207 1.62 -12.67 25.10
CA GLN A 207 0.41 -12.03 24.60
C GLN A 207 0.71 -10.76 23.76
N ILE A 208 1.78 -10.03 24.11
CA ILE A 208 2.10 -8.74 23.46
C ILE A 208 3.12 -8.90 22.31
N GLU A 209 3.86 -10.00 22.28
CA GLU A 209 4.95 -10.22 21.30
C GLU A 209 4.52 -10.04 19.83
N PRO A 210 3.35 -10.54 19.37
CA PRO A 210 2.88 -10.31 17.99
C PRO A 210 2.72 -8.84 17.65
N TYR A 211 2.37 -8.00 18.63
CA TYR A 211 2.09 -6.58 18.42
C TYR A 211 3.34 -5.69 18.49
N LEU A 212 4.44 -6.20 19.06
CA LEU A 212 5.69 -5.42 19.16
C LEU A 212 6.23 -5.05 17.77
N THR A 213 6.10 -5.94 16.79
CA THR A 213 6.52 -5.67 15.42
C THR A 213 5.83 -4.47 14.81
N SER A 214 4.53 -4.30 15.07
CA SER A 214 3.73 -3.18 14.57
C SER A 214 4.12 -1.87 15.23
N PHE A 215 4.34 -1.88 16.54
CA PHE A 215 4.83 -0.70 17.24
C PHE A 215 6.21 -0.27 16.73
N HIS A 216 7.12 -1.22 16.48
CA HIS A 216 8.41 -0.93 15.85
C HIS A 216 8.23 -0.28 14.47
N TYR A 217 7.25 -0.76 13.67
CA TYR A 217 6.96 -0.17 12.39
C TYR A 217 6.42 1.27 12.53
N ILE A 218 5.47 1.52 13.44
CA ILE A 218 4.94 2.87 13.71
C ILE A 218 6.08 3.83 14.08
N PHE A 219 7.02 3.41 14.93
CA PHE A 219 8.16 4.27 15.29
C PHE A 219 9.10 4.53 14.12
N ARG A 220 9.38 3.51 13.30
CA ARG A 220 10.17 3.71 12.08
C ARG A 220 9.47 4.65 11.11
N LEU A 221 8.15 4.55 11.01
CA LEU A 221 7.32 5.44 10.20
C LEU A 221 7.42 6.90 10.68
N ILE A 222 7.26 7.15 11.99
CA ILE A 222 7.37 8.49 12.58
C ILE A 222 8.78 9.08 12.39
N ARG A 223 9.82 8.30 12.66
CA ARG A 223 11.22 8.73 12.44
C ARG A 223 11.51 8.99 10.96
N GLY A 224 11.01 8.13 10.08
CA GLY A 224 11.11 8.35 8.63
C GLY A 224 10.41 9.64 8.21
N ALA A 225 9.25 9.92 8.77
CA ALA A 225 8.53 11.18 8.53
C ALA A 225 9.29 12.41 9.07
N GLU A 226 9.97 12.30 10.21
CA GLU A 226 10.88 13.34 10.72
C GLU A 226 12.04 13.59 9.73
N GLU A 227 12.69 12.53 9.23
CA GLU A 227 13.74 12.65 8.21
C GLU A 227 13.20 13.25 6.91
N LEU A 228 12.00 12.85 6.45
CA LEU A 228 11.33 13.40 5.26
C LEU A 228 11.03 14.89 5.41
N SER A 229 10.60 15.32 6.60
CA SER A 229 10.27 16.72 6.88
C SER A 229 11.46 17.68 6.67
N GLY A 230 12.68 17.15 6.74
CA GLY A 230 13.93 17.87 6.48
C GLY A 230 14.34 17.92 4.99
N ILE A 231 13.52 17.41 4.08
CA ILE A 231 13.73 17.55 2.64
C ILE A 231 13.12 18.88 2.20
N HIS A 232 13.87 19.65 1.42
CA HIS A 232 13.45 20.92 0.88
C HIS A 232 13.35 20.83 -0.63
N ALA A 233 12.13 20.60 -1.13
CA ALA A 233 11.79 20.61 -2.54
C ALA A 233 10.41 21.23 -2.72
N GLN A 234 10.31 22.23 -3.60
CA GLN A 234 9.07 23.00 -3.81
C GLN A 234 7.91 22.09 -4.23
N GLN A 235 8.18 21.10 -5.07
CA GLN A 235 7.18 20.16 -5.58
C GLN A 235 6.59 19.27 -4.48
N LEU A 236 7.38 18.96 -3.44
CA LEU A 236 6.97 18.12 -2.31
C LEU A 236 6.33 18.92 -1.17
N GLU A 237 6.42 20.26 -1.20
CA GLU A 237 6.03 21.13 -0.06
C GLU A 237 4.58 20.91 0.37
N GLY A 238 3.66 20.67 -0.58
CA GLY A 238 2.27 20.36 -0.28
C GLY A 238 2.07 19.13 0.62
N ARG A 239 2.92 18.09 0.46
CA ARG A 239 2.90 16.85 1.25
C ARG A 239 3.73 17.01 2.51
N LEU A 240 4.93 17.57 2.42
CA LEU A 240 5.85 17.71 3.55
C LEU A 240 5.33 18.70 4.60
N SER A 241 4.61 19.75 4.21
CA SER A 241 3.94 20.64 5.16
C SER A 241 2.87 19.93 6.01
N LYS A 242 2.13 18.96 5.41
CA LYS A 242 1.19 18.12 6.14
C LYS A 242 1.91 17.23 7.15
N VAL A 243 3.04 16.61 6.74
CA VAL A 243 3.90 15.82 7.64
C VAL A 243 4.37 16.67 8.82
N ARG A 244 4.92 17.88 8.57
CA ARG A 244 5.39 18.79 9.63
C ARG A 244 4.29 19.18 10.61
N LYS A 245 3.03 19.29 10.18
CA LYS A 245 1.87 19.56 11.04
C LYS A 245 1.46 18.36 11.88
N LEU A 246 1.69 17.13 11.41
CA LEU A 246 1.35 15.89 12.13
C LEU A 246 2.40 15.54 13.19
N LEU A 247 3.69 15.74 12.91
CA LEU A 247 4.80 15.32 13.79
C LEU A 247 4.68 15.76 15.25
N PRO A 248 4.28 17.00 15.60
CA PRO A 248 4.14 17.43 16.99
C PRO A 248 3.15 16.60 17.81
N GLN A 249 2.14 15.99 17.14
CA GLN A 249 1.12 15.20 17.79
C GLN A 249 1.65 13.85 18.30
N PHE A 250 2.76 13.37 17.75
CA PHE A 250 3.43 12.13 18.16
C PHE A 250 4.44 12.32 19.30
N GLY A 251 4.56 13.52 19.89
CA GLY A 251 5.55 13.82 20.93
C GLY A 251 5.43 12.93 22.18
N LYS A 252 4.20 12.55 22.59
CA LYS A 252 3.98 11.61 23.71
C LYS A 252 4.43 10.18 23.32
N LEU A 253 4.13 9.78 22.10
CA LEU A 253 4.47 8.46 21.57
C LEU A 253 6.00 8.29 21.46
N ASN A 254 6.72 9.28 20.96
CA ASN A 254 8.19 9.28 20.89
C ASN A 254 8.87 9.19 22.27
N ARG A 255 8.30 9.82 23.29
CA ARG A 255 8.84 9.72 24.66
C ARG A 255 8.65 8.32 25.26
N SER A 256 7.50 7.68 25.02
CA SER A 256 7.23 6.33 25.51
C SER A 256 8.10 5.27 24.82
N ALA A 257 8.44 5.47 23.55
CA ALA A 257 9.33 4.58 22.80
C ALA A 257 10.74 4.51 23.42
N SER A 258 11.25 5.63 23.96
CA SER A 258 12.58 5.69 24.57
C SER A 258 12.68 4.88 25.87
N LEU A 259 11.55 4.60 26.52
CA LEU A 259 11.49 3.90 27.81
C LEU A 259 11.33 2.37 27.68
N GLY A 260 10.69 1.86 26.62
CA GLY A 260 10.25 0.46 26.58
C GLY A 260 10.76 -0.40 25.41
N MET A 261 11.40 0.19 24.41
CA MET A 261 11.75 -0.58 23.18
C MET A 261 13.27 -0.61 22.93
N ARG A 262 14.03 -1.22 23.83
CA ARG A 262 15.36 -1.70 23.47
C ARG A 262 15.22 -3.08 22.83
N THR A 263 15.49 -3.17 21.55
CA THR A 263 15.74 -4.46 20.90
C THR A 263 16.94 -5.11 21.57
N SER A 264 16.77 -6.34 22.04
CA SER A 264 17.88 -7.18 22.48
C SER A 264 18.86 -7.32 21.30
N SER A 265 19.92 -6.54 21.34
CA SER A 265 21.08 -6.80 20.52
C SER A 265 21.84 -7.89 21.26
N GLY A 266 22.06 -9.05 20.70
CA GLY A 266 22.70 -10.21 21.35
C GLY A 266 24.11 -9.95 21.95
N ASP A 267 24.38 -8.73 22.36
CA ASP A 267 25.55 -8.28 23.12
C ASP A 267 25.35 -8.53 24.64
N PRO A 268 26.41 -8.67 25.41
CA PRO A 268 26.32 -8.94 26.85
C PRO A 268 25.47 -7.92 27.63
N MET A 269 25.44 -6.66 27.18
CA MET A 269 24.67 -5.60 27.82
C MET A 269 23.16 -5.77 27.54
N GLY A 270 22.80 -6.29 26.35
CA GLY A 270 21.42 -6.64 25.99
C GLY A 270 20.87 -7.75 26.90
N ILE A 271 21.67 -8.77 27.19
CA ILE A 271 21.28 -9.86 28.10
C ILE A 271 20.97 -9.32 29.51
N VAL A 272 21.81 -8.43 30.04
CA VAL A 272 21.55 -7.79 31.34
C VAL A 272 20.26 -6.97 31.31
N ALA A 273 20.03 -6.23 30.24
CA ALA A 273 18.81 -5.47 30.06
C ALA A 273 17.56 -6.36 30.00
N ASP A 274 17.65 -7.53 29.37
CA ASP A 274 16.54 -8.50 29.30
C ASP A 274 16.20 -9.04 30.70
N TYR A 275 17.21 -9.32 31.54
CA TYR A 275 16.97 -9.72 32.93
C TYR A 275 16.32 -8.60 33.76
N ILE A 276 16.75 -7.34 33.57
CA ILE A 276 16.14 -6.18 34.24
C ILE A 276 14.69 -6.02 33.77
N ASN A 277 14.41 -6.12 32.48
CA ASN A 277 13.06 -6.08 31.93
C ASN A 277 12.17 -7.19 32.49
N MET A 278 12.70 -8.39 32.64
CA MET A 278 11.98 -9.52 33.21
C MET A 278 11.70 -9.32 34.71
N MET A 279 12.58 -8.61 35.44
CA MET A 279 12.39 -8.33 36.87
C MET A 279 11.42 -7.18 37.12
N LEU A 280 11.49 -6.11 36.30
CA LEU A 280 10.77 -4.84 36.52
C LEU A 280 9.67 -4.59 35.49
N HIS A 281 9.32 -5.57 34.65
CA HIS A 281 8.26 -5.49 33.62
C HIS A 281 8.31 -4.23 32.74
N LEU A 282 9.51 -3.62 32.54
CA LEU A 282 9.65 -2.31 31.90
C LEU A 282 9.13 -2.28 30.47
N ASP A 283 9.35 -3.36 29.69
CA ASP A 283 8.85 -3.49 28.32
C ASP A 283 7.33 -3.66 28.28
N ILE A 284 6.71 -4.37 29.23
CA ILE A 284 5.26 -4.51 29.37
C ILE A 284 4.63 -3.17 29.75
N ILE A 285 5.21 -2.46 30.72
CA ILE A 285 4.77 -1.13 31.13
C ILE A 285 4.88 -0.14 29.96
N GLY A 286 6.02 -0.18 29.26
CA GLY A 286 6.24 0.64 28.05
C GLY A 286 5.23 0.32 26.95
N PHE A 287 4.96 -0.98 26.70
CA PHE A 287 3.95 -1.42 25.74
C PHE A 287 2.55 -0.89 26.09
N ASN A 288 2.13 -0.98 27.36
CA ASN A 288 0.82 -0.50 27.78
C ASN A 288 0.66 1.02 27.59
N ILE A 289 1.72 1.79 27.88
CA ILE A 289 1.74 3.25 27.62
C ILE A 289 1.63 3.54 26.13
N MET A 290 2.38 2.79 25.30
CA MET A 290 2.36 2.94 23.85
C MET A 290 1.01 2.55 23.27
N LEU A 291 0.40 1.48 23.74
CA LEU A 291 -0.91 1.01 23.29
C LEU A 291 -1.96 2.12 23.45
N HIS A 292 -1.96 2.79 24.60
CA HIS A 292 -2.85 3.92 24.86
C HIS A 292 -2.57 5.09 23.90
N ALA A 293 -1.30 5.47 23.77
CA ALA A 293 -0.89 6.57 22.90
C ALA A 293 -1.17 6.29 21.40
N VAL A 294 -1.02 5.04 20.93
CA VAL A 294 -1.36 4.65 19.55
C VAL A 294 -2.85 4.73 19.32
N ARG A 295 -3.68 4.24 20.25
CA ARG A 295 -5.15 4.34 20.16
C ARG A 295 -5.62 5.80 20.05
N GLU A 296 -5.02 6.72 20.82
CA GLU A 296 -5.34 8.15 20.74
C GLU A 296 -4.93 8.78 19.39
N GLN A 297 -3.97 8.20 18.69
CA GLN A 297 -3.35 8.77 17.49
C GLN A 297 -3.65 7.97 16.19
N THR A 298 -4.58 7.03 16.22
CA THR A 298 -4.91 6.14 15.11
C THR A 298 -5.14 6.91 13.79
N GLU A 299 -5.94 7.97 13.83
CA GLU A 299 -6.24 8.80 12.66
C GLU A 299 -5.00 9.56 12.13
N ASN A 300 -4.14 10.03 13.02
CA ASN A 300 -2.91 10.72 12.61
C ASN A 300 -1.86 9.75 12.07
N ILE A 301 -1.82 8.52 12.60
CA ILE A 301 -0.98 7.44 12.06
C ILE A 301 -1.45 7.09 10.65
N ASP A 302 -2.76 6.95 10.44
CA ASP A 302 -3.36 6.68 9.14
C ASP A 302 -3.02 7.76 8.11
N ARG A 303 -3.18 9.04 8.48
CA ARG A 303 -2.77 10.18 7.64
C ARG A 303 -1.29 10.15 7.29
N LEU A 304 -0.45 9.74 8.25
CA LEU A 304 0.99 9.63 8.02
C LEU A 304 1.32 8.48 7.08
N VAL A 305 0.69 7.31 7.26
CA VAL A 305 0.78 6.15 6.35
C VAL A 305 0.39 6.56 4.93
N THR A 306 -0.71 7.30 4.79
CA THR A 306 -1.20 7.79 3.49
C THR A 306 -0.16 8.68 2.79
N ILE A 307 0.43 9.67 3.48
CA ILE A 307 1.40 10.58 2.86
C ILE A 307 2.70 9.85 2.51
N VAL A 308 3.22 9.04 3.43
CA VAL A 308 4.45 8.25 3.19
C VAL A 308 4.21 7.23 2.08
N GLY A 309 3.06 6.56 2.11
CA GLY A 309 2.64 5.59 1.10
C GLY A 309 2.50 6.22 -0.29
N GLU A 310 1.86 7.39 -0.38
CA GLU A 310 1.75 8.15 -1.63
C GLU A 310 3.12 8.44 -2.24
N LEU A 311 4.04 8.97 -1.45
CA LEU A 311 5.36 9.37 -1.93
C LEU A 311 6.21 8.17 -2.39
N ASP A 312 6.17 7.05 -1.66
CA ASP A 312 6.89 5.81 -2.03
C ASP A 312 6.26 5.15 -3.27
N ALA A 313 4.92 5.14 -3.37
CA ALA A 313 4.19 4.64 -4.53
C ALA A 313 4.45 5.48 -5.79
N LEU A 314 4.54 6.80 -5.66
CA LEU A 314 4.86 7.68 -6.79
C LEU A 314 6.28 7.46 -7.31
N ILE A 315 7.25 7.16 -6.46
CA ILE A 315 8.60 6.76 -6.91
C ILE A 315 8.53 5.45 -7.69
N ALA A 316 7.72 4.48 -7.24
CA ALA A 316 7.53 3.23 -7.95
C ALA A 316 6.85 3.45 -9.31
N ALA A 317 5.84 4.29 -9.39
CA ALA A 317 5.16 4.66 -10.62
C ALA A 317 6.09 5.38 -11.61
N ALA A 318 6.91 6.31 -11.12
CA ALA A 318 7.95 6.97 -11.93
C ALA A 318 8.97 5.97 -12.47
N GLY A 319 9.42 5.01 -11.64
CA GLY A 319 10.29 3.92 -12.07
C GLY A 319 9.65 3.02 -13.12
N PHE A 320 8.36 2.69 -12.96
CA PHE A 320 7.61 1.93 -13.96
C PHE A 320 7.54 2.68 -15.29
N ARG A 321 7.17 3.98 -15.28
CA ARG A 321 7.16 4.86 -16.46
C ARG A 321 8.52 4.87 -17.17
N HIS A 322 9.60 5.00 -16.42
CA HIS A 322 10.97 4.96 -16.96
C HIS A 322 11.34 3.61 -17.59
N SER A 323 10.72 2.51 -17.16
CA SER A 323 10.93 1.17 -17.72
C SER A 323 10.20 0.91 -19.04
N LEU A 324 9.25 1.76 -19.41
CA LEU A 324 8.43 1.59 -20.61
C LEU A 324 9.20 2.00 -21.88
N PRO A 325 9.07 1.26 -22.98
CA PRO A 325 9.76 1.58 -24.24
C PRO A 325 9.23 2.88 -24.88
N ALA A 326 7.95 3.18 -24.67
CA ALA A 326 7.27 4.41 -25.10
C ALA A 326 6.08 4.66 -24.19
N TRP A 327 5.79 5.91 -23.90
CA TRP A 327 4.63 6.31 -23.11
C TRP A 327 4.29 7.77 -23.38
N CYS A 328 3.05 8.15 -23.09
CA CYS A 328 2.62 9.53 -23.13
C CYS A 328 1.80 9.94 -21.89
N VAL A 329 1.75 11.24 -21.65
CA VAL A 329 0.83 11.84 -20.68
C VAL A 329 -0.54 11.95 -21.35
N PRO A 330 -1.61 11.34 -20.79
CA PRO A 330 -2.93 11.38 -21.39
C PRO A 330 -3.57 12.76 -21.26
N LYS A 331 -4.34 13.17 -22.27
CA LYS A 331 -5.26 14.31 -22.20
C LYS A 331 -6.64 13.78 -21.88
N LEU A 332 -7.11 14.03 -20.65
CA LEU A 332 -8.40 13.55 -20.18
C LEU A 332 -9.40 14.70 -20.07
N THR A 333 -10.63 14.49 -20.55
CA THR A 333 -11.70 15.48 -20.53
C THR A 333 -12.91 14.94 -19.75
N ALA A 334 -13.53 15.81 -18.97
CA ALA A 334 -14.80 15.46 -18.33
C ALA A 334 -15.91 15.39 -19.40
N ALA A 335 -16.75 14.38 -19.30
CA ALA A 335 -17.94 14.27 -20.13
C ALA A 335 -19.02 15.25 -19.61
N GLU A 336 -19.63 16.01 -20.49
CA GLU A 336 -20.75 16.85 -20.14
C GLU A 336 -22.04 16.03 -20.08
N THR A 337 -22.77 16.13 -18.97
CA THR A 337 -24.09 15.52 -18.83
C THR A 337 -25.16 16.39 -19.51
N VAL A 338 -25.94 15.79 -20.40
CA VAL A 338 -27.09 16.46 -20.99
C VAL A 338 -28.23 16.44 -20.00
N ALA A 339 -28.73 17.63 -19.61
CA ALA A 339 -29.93 17.72 -18.80
C ALA A 339 -31.14 17.20 -19.60
N ASP A 340 -31.95 16.30 -19.02
CA ASP A 340 -33.19 15.77 -19.59
C ASP A 340 -34.15 16.89 -19.99
N GLY A 341 -34.06 17.37 -21.21
CA GLY A 341 -34.92 18.44 -21.70
C GLY A 341 -35.03 18.55 -23.23
N ALA A 342 -34.13 17.92 -23.97
CA ALA A 342 -34.00 18.12 -25.40
C ALA A 342 -34.34 16.93 -26.31
N ALA A 343 -34.67 15.76 -25.77
CA ALA A 343 -35.00 14.57 -26.57
C ALA A 343 -36.51 14.45 -26.77
N HIS A 344 -37.01 14.94 -27.88
CA HIS A 344 -38.35 14.63 -28.33
C HIS A 344 -38.48 13.15 -28.72
N GLY A 345 -39.26 12.39 -27.96
CA GLY A 345 -39.92 11.19 -28.43
C GLY A 345 -39.24 9.83 -28.26
N ALA A 346 -38.49 9.58 -27.23
CA ALA A 346 -38.01 8.22 -26.91
C ALA A 346 -38.37 7.81 -25.47
N VAL A 347 -38.73 6.55 -25.32
CA VAL A 347 -39.04 5.82 -24.10
C VAL A 347 -38.17 6.28 -22.95
N GLU A 348 -38.78 6.56 -21.77
CA GLU A 348 -38.12 6.91 -20.51
C GLU A 348 -36.96 5.92 -20.21
N SER A 349 -35.75 6.29 -20.62
CA SER A 349 -34.54 5.63 -20.20
C SER A 349 -33.98 6.41 -18.99
N SER A 350 -33.95 5.79 -17.83
CA SER A 350 -33.45 6.37 -16.58
C SER A 350 -31.92 6.51 -16.51
N GLY A 351 -31.24 6.60 -17.67
CA GLY A 351 -29.77 6.69 -17.76
C GLY A 351 -29.28 8.12 -18.01
N GLN A 352 -28.11 8.49 -17.48
CA GLN A 352 -27.43 9.75 -17.80
C GLN A 352 -26.96 9.71 -19.26
N HIS A 353 -27.31 10.73 -20.06
CA HIS A 353 -26.79 10.92 -21.39
C HIS A 353 -25.56 11.83 -21.32
N PHE A 354 -24.49 11.43 -22.00
CA PHE A 354 -23.24 12.19 -22.10
C PHE A 354 -23.04 12.67 -23.52
N GLU A 355 -22.57 13.88 -23.70
CA GLU A 355 -22.16 14.43 -24.99
C GLU A 355 -20.62 14.37 -25.15
N ALA A 356 -20.19 14.29 -26.43
CA ALA A 356 -18.78 14.39 -26.83
C ALA A 356 -17.82 13.37 -26.19
N LEU A 357 -18.30 12.16 -25.90
CA LEU A 357 -17.42 11.08 -25.45
C LEU A 357 -16.41 10.71 -26.54
N SER A 358 -15.13 10.56 -26.18
CA SER A 358 -14.08 10.22 -27.12
C SER A 358 -13.04 9.31 -26.50
N LEU A 359 -12.46 8.46 -27.31
CA LEU A 359 -11.32 7.61 -27.00
C LEU A 359 -10.41 7.55 -28.21
N GLN A 360 -9.22 8.13 -28.11
CA GLN A 360 -8.19 8.10 -29.13
C GLN A 360 -6.87 7.66 -28.51
N LEU A 361 -6.32 6.56 -29.03
CA LEU A 361 -5.02 6.02 -28.67
C LEU A 361 -4.26 5.69 -29.96
N GLU A 362 -3.04 6.20 -30.06
CA GLU A 362 -2.17 5.91 -31.20
C GLU A 362 -0.98 5.06 -30.72
N GLN A 363 -0.68 4.01 -31.48
CA GLN A 363 0.41 3.08 -31.21
C GLN A 363 0.35 2.49 -29.79
N LEU A 364 -0.88 2.22 -29.29
CA LEU A 364 -1.07 1.61 -28.00
C LEU A 364 -0.53 0.16 -27.95
N TYR A 365 -0.02 -0.22 -26.82
CA TYR A 365 0.46 -1.57 -26.60
C TYR A 365 0.18 -2.07 -25.18
N HIS A 366 0.27 -3.39 -25.00
CA HIS A 366 0.10 -4.03 -23.69
C HIS A 366 1.46 -4.09 -22.97
N PRO A 367 1.65 -3.43 -21.81
CA PRO A 367 2.95 -3.29 -21.18
C PRO A 367 3.58 -4.61 -20.70
N LEU A 368 2.81 -5.67 -20.47
CA LEU A 368 3.36 -6.97 -20.04
C LEU A 368 3.93 -7.81 -21.18
N LEU A 369 3.72 -7.43 -22.43
CA LEU A 369 4.28 -8.15 -23.57
C LEU A 369 5.71 -7.68 -23.85
N ALA A 370 6.61 -8.62 -24.14
CA ALA A 370 8.00 -8.31 -24.46
C ALA A 370 8.14 -7.57 -25.81
N ASP A 371 7.44 -8.09 -26.85
CA ASP A 371 7.41 -7.53 -28.20
C ASP A 371 5.96 -7.25 -28.59
N PRO A 372 5.35 -6.18 -28.06
CA PRO A 372 3.94 -5.89 -28.32
C PRO A 372 3.73 -5.35 -29.73
N VAL A 373 2.69 -5.85 -30.41
CA VAL A 373 2.19 -5.22 -31.62
C VAL A 373 1.43 -3.97 -31.24
N LYS A 374 1.88 -2.82 -31.74
CA LYS A 374 1.22 -1.54 -31.52
C LYS A 374 -0.01 -1.40 -32.42
N ASN A 375 -1.07 -0.83 -31.88
CA ASN A 375 -2.35 -0.64 -32.56
C ASN A 375 -2.89 0.77 -32.31
N ASP A 376 -3.80 1.21 -33.16
CA ASP A 376 -4.50 2.48 -33.03
C ASP A 376 -6.00 2.25 -32.79
N ILE A 377 -6.62 3.12 -32.02
CA ILE A 377 -8.08 3.17 -31.88
C ILE A 377 -8.53 4.62 -31.77
N GLU A 378 -9.55 4.97 -32.55
CA GLU A 378 -10.25 6.24 -32.46
C GLU A 378 -11.75 5.96 -32.54
N THR A 379 -12.50 6.38 -31.53
CA THR A 379 -13.94 6.18 -31.49
C THR A 379 -14.65 7.18 -30.60
N THR A 380 -15.88 7.48 -30.98
CA THR A 380 -16.86 8.22 -30.19
C THR A 380 -18.09 7.39 -29.87
N ASN A 381 -18.10 6.12 -30.32
CA ASN A 381 -19.23 5.19 -30.24
C ASN A 381 -18.74 3.79 -29.84
N GLY A 382 -19.71 2.87 -29.66
CA GLY A 382 -19.41 1.47 -29.43
C GLY A 382 -18.67 0.83 -30.62
N VAL A 383 -17.71 -0.06 -30.28
CA VAL A 383 -16.89 -0.77 -31.26
C VAL A 383 -17.17 -2.28 -31.17
N LEU A 384 -17.44 -2.91 -32.29
CA LEU A 384 -17.51 -4.37 -32.39
C LEU A 384 -16.22 -4.91 -33.00
N LEU A 385 -15.41 -5.59 -32.20
CA LEU A 385 -14.16 -6.17 -32.65
C LEU A 385 -14.40 -7.60 -33.16
N THR A 386 -14.11 -7.85 -34.44
CA THR A 386 -14.24 -9.17 -35.07
C THR A 386 -12.88 -9.70 -35.54
N GLY A 387 -12.74 -10.99 -35.63
CA GLY A 387 -11.51 -11.64 -36.14
C GLY A 387 -11.44 -13.12 -35.76
N SER A 388 -10.49 -13.84 -36.32
CA SER A 388 -10.29 -15.27 -36.05
C SER A 388 -9.83 -15.49 -34.59
N ASN A 389 -9.98 -16.70 -34.07
CA ASN A 389 -9.40 -17.07 -32.78
C ASN A 389 -7.87 -16.93 -32.84
N ALA A 390 -7.25 -16.51 -31.72
CA ALA A 390 -5.82 -16.21 -31.61
C ALA A 390 -5.32 -15.03 -32.47
N SER A 391 -6.21 -14.15 -32.96
CA SER A 391 -5.81 -12.94 -33.70
C SER A 391 -5.41 -11.76 -32.79
N GLY A 392 -5.41 -11.93 -31.46
CA GLY A 392 -5.05 -10.88 -30.52
C GLY A 392 -6.20 -9.98 -30.04
N LYS A 393 -7.47 -10.30 -30.36
CA LYS A 393 -8.64 -9.51 -29.94
C LYS A 393 -8.68 -9.23 -28.43
N SER A 394 -8.64 -10.27 -27.62
CA SER A 394 -8.69 -10.12 -26.15
C SER A 394 -7.48 -9.38 -25.61
N THR A 395 -6.31 -9.54 -26.21
CA THR A 395 -5.09 -8.78 -25.86
C THR A 395 -5.26 -7.30 -26.18
N PHE A 396 -5.85 -6.96 -27.31
CA PHE A 396 -6.15 -5.59 -27.70
C PHE A 396 -7.15 -4.94 -26.74
N LEU A 397 -8.27 -5.63 -26.44
CA LEU A 397 -9.27 -5.14 -25.47
C LEU A 397 -8.63 -4.87 -24.10
N LYS A 398 -7.82 -5.82 -23.61
CA LYS A 398 -7.07 -5.65 -22.35
C LYS A 398 -6.09 -4.49 -22.41
N ALA A 399 -5.40 -4.29 -23.55
CA ALA A 399 -4.47 -3.18 -23.70
C ALA A 399 -5.20 -1.82 -23.63
N VAL A 400 -6.35 -1.66 -24.27
CA VAL A 400 -7.16 -0.43 -24.20
C VAL A 400 -7.64 -0.19 -22.77
N ALA A 401 -8.28 -1.20 -22.14
CA ALA A 401 -8.81 -1.09 -20.79
C ALA A 401 -7.73 -0.71 -19.77
N LEU A 402 -6.58 -1.40 -19.85
CA LEU A 402 -5.43 -1.16 -18.98
C LEU A 402 -4.87 0.26 -19.15
N ASN A 403 -4.74 0.73 -20.40
CA ASN A 403 -4.25 2.09 -20.67
C ASN A 403 -5.19 3.16 -20.08
N MET A 404 -6.50 2.95 -20.11
CA MET A 404 -7.45 3.86 -19.47
C MET A 404 -7.34 3.85 -17.94
N ILE A 405 -7.10 2.69 -17.33
CA ILE A 405 -6.84 2.62 -15.89
C ILE A 405 -5.53 3.32 -15.53
N LEU A 406 -4.45 3.07 -16.24
CA LEU A 406 -3.15 3.70 -16.00
C LEU A 406 -3.21 5.22 -16.23
N ALA A 407 -3.97 5.67 -17.23
CA ALA A 407 -4.21 7.10 -17.48
C ALA A 407 -4.82 7.80 -16.27
N GLN A 408 -5.79 7.17 -15.62
CA GLN A 408 -6.52 7.75 -14.49
C GLN A 408 -5.93 7.43 -13.12
N THR A 409 -4.92 6.56 -13.06
CA THR A 409 -4.24 6.21 -11.79
C THR A 409 -2.85 6.81 -11.69
N ILE A 410 -1.96 6.51 -12.62
CA ILE A 410 -0.57 7.03 -12.65
C ILE A 410 -0.34 8.07 -13.75
N HIS A 411 -1.41 8.58 -14.36
CA HIS A 411 -1.37 9.59 -15.42
C HIS A 411 -0.42 9.24 -16.57
N THR A 412 -0.45 7.98 -17.01
CA THR A 412 0.46 7.44 -18.03
C THR A 412 -0.28 6.48 -18.95
N CYS A 413 -0.05 6.60 -20.25
CA CYS A 413 -0.49 5.66 -21.27
C CYS A 413 0.71 4.99 -21.94
N CYS A 414 0.63 3.66 -22.14
CA CYS A 414 1.55 2.88 -22.96
C CYS A 414 1.15 3.05 -24.44
N ALA A 415 1.34 4.25 -24.98
CA ALA A 415 0.95 4.69 -26.31
C ALA A 415 1.81 5.89 -26.71
N ASP A 416 1.83 6.25 -28.00
CA ASP A 416 2.50 7.46 -28.48
C ASP A 416 1.61 8.71 -28.29
N HIS A 417 0.27 8.55 -28.36
CA HIS A 417 -0.70 9.59 -28.06
C HIS A 417 -1.93 9.00 -27.35
N CYS A 418 -2.49 9.76 -26.40
CA CYS A 418 -3.71 9.42 -25.69
C CYS A 418 -4.56 10.67 -25.43
N GLN A 419 -5.76 10.69 -26.00
CA GLN A 419 -6.80 11.66 -25.70
C GLN A 419 -8.11 10.92 -25.43
N SER A 420 -8.76 11.18 -24.29
CA SER A 420 -9.93 10.42 -23.90
C SER A 420 -10.80 11.18 -22.91
N SER A 421 -12.05 10.75 -22.80
CA SER A 421 -12.89 11.09 -21.65
C SER A 421 -12.45 10.35 -20.40
N TYR A 422 -12.92 10.78 -19.22
CA TYR A 422 -12.80 9.98 -17.97
C TYR A 422 -13.79 8.83 -18.00
N TRP A 423 -13.34 7.64 -17.55
CA TRP A 423 -14.13 6.43 -17.62
C TRP A 423 -14.13 5.63 -16.31
N ARG A 424 -15.28 5.12 -15.96
CA ARG A 424 -15.37 3.96 -15.04
C ARG A 424 -15.15 2.68 -15.87
N VAL A 425 -13.91 2.17 -15.85
CA VAL A 425 -13.55 0.98 -16.64
C VAL A 425 -14.10 -0.28 -15.96
N MET A 426 -14.84 -1.09 -16.71
CA MET A 426 -15.43 -2.35 -16.25
C MET A 426 -15.28 -3.43 -17.32
N THR A 427 -15.05 -4.67 -16.92
CA THR A 427 -14.86 -5.79 -17.85
C THR A 427 -15.77 -6.97 -17.55
N SER A 428 -16.01 -7.78 -18.55
CA SER A 428 -16.58 -9.11 -18.47
C SER A 428 -15.93 -9.96 -19.57
N MET A 429 -14.71 -10.50 -19.31
CA MET A 429 -13.89 -11.13 -20.34
C MET A 429 -13.57 -12.59 -20.05
N ALA A 430 -13.04 -12.88 -18.88
CA ALA A 430 -12.48 -14.19 -18.55
C ALA A 430 -13.11 -14.71 -17.27
N LEU A 431 -14.30 -15.24 -17.38
CA LEU A 431 -14.91 -15.90 -16.23
C LEU A 431 -14.12 -17.19 -15.95
N ARG A 432 -13.47 -17.26 -14.81
CA ARG A 432 -12.85 -18.48 -14.32
C ARG A 432 -13.94 -19.37 -13.73
N ASP A 433 -13.89 -20.67 -14.04
CA ASP A 433 -14.70 -21.65 -13.34
C ASP A 433 -14.34 -21.59 -11.84
N ASP A 434 -15.22 -21.03 -11.06
CA ASP A 434 -15.13 -21.11 -9.61
C ASP A 434 -15.77 -22.42 -9.16
N LEU A 435 -14.98 -23.49 -9.19
CA LEU A 435 -15.39 -24.81 -8.73
C LEU A 435 -15.79 -24.80 -7.24
N GLY A 436 -15.43 -23.76 -6.50
CA GLY A 436 -15.73 -23.62 -5.07
C GLY A 436 -17.13 -23.08 -4.79
N SER A 437 -17.70 -22.26 -5.67
CA SER A 437 -19.00 -21.62 -5.47
C SER A 437 -20.20 -22.51 -5.84
N GLY A 438 -19.97 -23.57 -6.63
CA GLY A 438 -21.04 -24.44 -7.15
C GLY A 438 -22.05 -23.73 -8.08
N GLU A 439 -21.77 -22.50 -8.50
CA GLU A 439 -22.63 -21.71 -9.39
C GLU A 439 -22.38 -22.06 -10.86
N SER A 440 -23.43 -22.05 -11.65
CA SER A 440 -23.32 -22.24 -13.09
C SER A 440 -22.57 -21.06 -13.73
N TYR A 441 -21.61 -21.36 -14.59
CA TYR A 441 -20.87 -20.40 -15.43
C TYR A 441 -21.78 -19.32 -16.04
N TYR A 442 -22.95 -19.72 -16.53
CA TYR A 442 -23.94 -18.83 -17.11
C TYR A 442 -24.47 -17.77 -16.12
N ILE A 443 -24.73 -18.15 -14.88
CA ILE A 443 -25.21 -17.23 -13.85
C ILE A 443 -24.13 -16.20 -13.44
N VAL A 444 -22.89 -16.65 -13.37
CA VAL A 444 -21.74 -15.75 -13.08
C VAL A 444 -21.59 -14.71 -14.19
N GLU A 445 -21.71 -15.13 -15.46
CA GLU A 445 -21.65 -14.23 -16.61
C GLU A 445 -22.80 -13.21 -16.61
N ILE A 446 -24.03 -13.64 -16.36
CA ILE A 446 -25.19 -12.74 -16.24
C ILE A 446 -24.98 -11.72 -15.13
N ARG A 447 -24.48 -12.13 -13.97
CA ARG A 447 -24.19 -11.19 -12.85
C ARG A 447 -23.11 -10.20 -13.23
N SER A 448 -22.07 -10.63 -13.94
CA SER A 448 -21.03 -9.73 -14.42
C SER A 448 -21.58 -8.67 -15.38
N LEU A 449 -22.42 -9.05 -16.32
CA LEU A 449 -23.07 -8.13 -17.26
C LEU A 449 -24.08 -7.20 -16.54
N LYS A 450 -24.88 -7.74 -15.61
CA LYS A 450 -25.80 -6.94 -14.81
C LYS A 450 -25.06 -5.86 -14.01
N ARG A 451 -23.92 -6.18 -13.39
CA ARG A 451 -23.06 -5.23 -12.67
C ARG A 451 -22.67 -4.05 -13.55
N ILE A 452 -22.30 -4.30 -14.82
CA ILE A 452 -21.97 -3.26 -15.78
C ILE A 452 -23.19 -2.38 -16.08
N LEU A 453 -24.35 -2.98 -16.31
CA LEU A 453 -25.61 -2.26 -16.55
C LEU A 453 -26.04 -1.41 -15.37
N ASP A 454 -25.95 -1.95 -14.16
CA ASP A 454 -26.28 -1.23 -12.92
C ASP A 454 -25.33 -0.04 -12.72
N ALA A 455 -24.05 -0.20 -12.99
CA ALA A 455 -23.06 0.87 -12.95
C ALA A 455 -23.34 1.96 -14.01
N ALA A 456 -23.77 1.58 -15.19
CA ALA A 456 -24.11 2.52 -16.27
C ALA A 456 -25.29 3.42 -15.92
N GLN A 457 -26.23 2.91 -15.11
CA GLN A 457 -27.40 3.67 -14.65
C GLN A 457 -27.09 4.52 -13.39
N SER A 458 -25.96 4.26 -12.73
CA SER A 458 -25.57 4.97 -11.51
C SER A 458 -24.94 6.32 -11.84
N PRO A 459 -25.16 7.38 -11.01
CA PRO A 459 -24.51 8.66 -11.17
C PRO A 459 -22.97 8.55 -11.18
N GLY A 460 -22.31 9.44 -11.92
CA GLY A 460 -20.85 9.51 -11.97
C GLY A 460 -20.31 9.64 -13.39
N ALA A 461 -19.00 9.40 -13.56
CA ALA A 461 -18.39 9.37 -14.88
C ALA A 461 -18.98 8.24 -15.75
N PRO A 462 -18.94 8.38 -17.09
CA PRO A 462 -19.43 7.34 -18.00
C PRO A 462 -18.69 6.00 -17.81
N VAL A 463 -19.37 4.89 -18.09
CA VAL A 463 -18.78 3.55 -18.04
C VAL A 463 -18.17 3.20 -19.39
N LEU A 464 -16.94 2.76 -19.41
CA LEU A 464 -16.28 2.12 -20.53
C LEU A 464 -16.23 0.61 -20.26
N CYS A 465 -17.07 -0.15 -20.93
CA CYS A 465 -17.13 -1.58 -20.70
C CYS A 465 -16.47 -2.40 -21.83
N PHE A 466 -15.77 -3.45 -21.41
CA PHE A 466 -15.13 -4.40 -22.31
C PHE A 466 -15.73 -5.78 -22.08
N VAL A 467 -16.35 -6.32 -23.11
CA VAL A 467 -17.02 -7.62 -23.04
C VAL A 467 -16.46 -8.53 -24.13
N ASP A 468 -15.93 -9.68 -23.72
CA ASP A 468 -15.41 -10.69 -24.63
C ASP A 468 -16.30 -11.95 -24.58
N GLU A 469 -16.72 -12.42 -25.75
CA GLU A 469 -17.46 -13.68 -25.95
C GLU A 469 -18.73 -13.86 -25.09
N VAL A 470 -19.72 -12.99 -25.29
CA VAL A 470 -20.99 -12.95 -24.53
C VAL A 470 -21.72 -14.27 -24.50
N LEU A 471 -22.10 -14.74 -23.30
CA LEU A 471 -23.01 -15.90 -23.05
C LEU A 471 -22.55 -17.22 -23.68
N ARG A 472 -21.29 -17.62 -23.39
CA ARG A 472 -20.72 -18.88 -23.88
C ARG A 472 -21.45 -20.13 -23.38
N GLY A 473 -22.07 -20.07 -22.23
CA GLY A 473 -22.66 -21.22 -21.53
C GLY A 473 -24.06 -21.61 -22.02
N THR A 474 -24.64 -20.99 -23.10
CA THR A 474 -25.99 -21.27 -23.59
C THR A 474 -26.01 -21.67 -25.07
N ASN A 475 -27.17 -22.13 -25.55
CA ASN A 475 -27.35 -22.48 -26.94
C ASN A 475 -27.28 -21.26 -27.87
N THR A 476 -27.00 -21.50 -29.17
CA THR A 476 -26.72 -20.42 -30.12
C THR A 476 -27.90 -19.45 -30.31
N VAL A 477 -29.15 -19.93 -30.27
CA VAL A 477 -30.35 -19.10 -30.51
C VAL A 477 -30.56 -18.15 -29.32
N GLU A 478 -30.50 -18.68 -28.09
CA GLU A 478 -30.63 -17.90 -26.86
C GLU A 478 -29.49 -16.92 -26.74
N ARG A 479 -28.26 -17.36 -27.08
CA ARG A 479 -27.08 -16.50 -27.09
C ARG A 479 -27.26 -15.29 -28.00
N ILE A 480 -27.70 -15.48 -29.24
CA ILE A 480 -27.92 -14.37 -30.18
C ILE A 480 -29.01 -13.43 -29.66
N ALA A 481 -30.13 -13.96 -29.17
CA ALA A 481 -31.24 -13.15 -28.67
C ALA A 481 -30.82 -12.32 -27.47
N ALA A 482 -30.20 -12.94 -26.47
CA ALA A 482 -29.76 -12.26 -25.24
C ALA A 482 -28.64 -11.26 -25.52
N SER A 483 -27.62 -11.62 -26.32
CA SER A 483 -26.54 -10.71 -26.72
C SER A 483 -27.08 -9.48 -27.45
N THR A 484 -28.04 -9.67 -28.35
CA THR A 484 -28.66 -8.55 -29.07
C THR A 484 -29.38 -7.60 -28.12
N GLN A 485 -30.11 -8.15 -27.13
CA GLN A 485 -30.82 -7.32 -26.17
C GLN A 485 -29.85 -6.60 -25.22
N ILE A 486 -28.81 -7.28 -24.76
CA ILE A 486 -27.74 -6.68 -23.94
C ILE A 486 -27.07 -5.54 -24.70
N LEU A 487 -26.64 -5.77 -25.93
CA LEU A 487 -26.02 -4.74 -26.77
C LEU A 487 -26.93 -3.55 -27.02
N LYS A 488 -28.25 -3.77 -27.22
CA LYS A 488 -29.21 -2.67 -27.32
C LYS A 488 -29.33 -1.87 -26.04
N SER A 489 -29.41 -2.54 -24.91
CA SER A 489 -29.49 -1.87 -23.60
C SER A 489 -28.22 -1.09 -23.30
N LEU A 490 -27.09 -1.64 -23.63
CA LEU A 490 -25.80 -0.99 -23.54
C LEU A 490 -25.69 0.19 -24.52
N HIS A 491 -26.12 0.08 -25.78
CA HIS A 491 -26.07 1.16 -26.77
C HIS A 491 -26.91 2.39 -26.38
N LEU A 492 -27.98 2.21 -25.62
CA LEU A 492 -28.81 3.28 -25.09
C LEU A 492 -28.17 3.99 -23.86
N SER A 493 -27.16 3.42 -23.26
CA SER A 493 -26.61 3.87 -21.98
C SER A 493 -25.10 4.09 -21.98
N LEU A 494 -24.33 3.66 -23.00
CA LEU A 494 -22.86 3.53 -22.93
C LEU A 494 -22.17 3.68 -24.29
N ILE A 495 -20.87 4.07 -24.25
CA ILE A 495 -19.92 3.73 -25.32
C ILE A 495 -19.39 2.31 -25.06
N HIS A 496 -19.40 1.46 -26.07
CA HIS A 496 -18.96 0.07 -26.00
C HIS A 496 -17.73 -0.14 -26.86
N ILE A 497 -16.79 -0.90 -26.34
CA ILE A 497 -15.74 -1.50 -27.14
C ILE A 497 -15.87 -3.01 -27.09
#